data_3a7244cc7810a80dd0a90e04fee9f3da
#
_entry.id   3a7244cc7810a80dd0a90e04fee9f3da
#
_cell.length_a   1.000
_cell.length_b   1.000
_cell.length_c   1.000
_cell.angle_alpha   90.00
_cell.angle_beta   90.00
_cell.angle_gamma   90.00
#
_symmetry.space_group_name_H-M   'P 1'
#
loop_
_entity.id
_entity.type
_entity.pdbx_description
1 polymer ?
#
loop_
_entity_poly.entity_id
_entity_poly.type
_entity_poly.pdbx_seq_one_letter_code
_entity_poly.pdbx_strand_id
1 'polypeptide(L)'
;MARDADQIAQDYSAMLGSVSVITNVIDDNNEFCNDMTTDEKKERVGRSSGYIAHMKTLDDWGSEDMAPITAAITAATNFIAA
;
A
#
# COMPACT_ATOMS: atom_id res chain seq x y z
N MET A 1 4.86 14.88 17.68
CA MET A 1 3.87 15.93 17.37
C MET A 1 2.78 15.32 16.48
N ALA A 2 1.53 15.53 16.84
CA ALA A 2 0.43 15.01 16.03
C ALA A 2 0.31 15.81 14.71
N ARG A 3 -0.01 15.10 13.64
CA ARG A 3 -0.26 15.74 12.36
C ARG A 3 -1.61 16.46 12.40
N ASP A 4 -1.76 17.53 11.65
CA ASP A 4 -3.07 18.18 11.54
C ASP A 4 -4.00 17.39 10.61
N ALA A 5 -5.28 17.78 10.57
CA ALA A 5 -6.30 17.07 9.79
C ALA A 5 -5.97 17.03 8.29
N ASP A 6 -5.41 18.10 7.75
CA ASP A 6 -5.05 18.17 6.33
C ASP A 6 -3.90 17.22 6.03
N GLN A 7 -2.90 17.15 6.90
CA GLN A 7 -1.78 16.23 6.72
C GLN A 7 -2.24 14.78 6.82
N ILE A 8 -3.11 14.46 7.78
CA ILE A 8 -3.69 13.11 7.92
C ILE A 8 -4.44 12.71 6.64
N ALA A 9 -5.25 13.62 6.10
CA ALA A 9 -5.99 13.35 4.87
C ALA A 9 -5.07 13.12 3.68
N GLN A 10 -4.00 13.90 3.55
CA GLN A 10 -3.02 13.73 2.48
C GLN A 10 -2.28 12.39 2.63
N ASP A 11 -1.86 12.06 3.83
CA ASP A 11 -1.15 10.80 4.09
C ASP A 11 -2.05 9.58 3.84
N TYR A 12 -3.32 9.68 4.23
CA TYR A 12 -4.28 8.62 3.96
C TYR A 12 -4.50 8.43 2.45
N SER A 13 -4.63 9.51 1.72
CA SER A 13 -4.76 9.47 0.25
C SER A 13 -3.53 8.82 -0.40
N ALA A 14 -2.33 9.15 0.10
CA ALA A 14 -1.10 8.54 -0.39
C ALA A 14 -1.06 7.02 -0.11
N MET A 15 -1.56 6.60 1.06
CA MET A 15 -1.66 5.18 1.40
C MET A 15 -2.63 4.46 0.44
N LEU A 16 -3.76 5.08 0.12
CA LEU A 16 -4.70 4.51 -0.85
C LEU A 16 -4.08 4.38 -2.23
N GLY A 17 -3.23 5.33 -2.61
CA GLY A 17 -2.43 5.22 -3.84
C GLY A 17 -1.52 4.00 -3.83
N SER A 18 -0.88 3.73 -2.71
CA SER A 18 -0.04 2.53 -2.55
C SER A 18 -0.87 1.25 -2.59
N VAL A 19 -2.08 1.24 -2.02
CA VAL A 19 -3.02 0.12 -2.13
C VAL A 19 -3.34 -0.15 -3.60
N SER A 20 -3.59 0.89 -4.38
CA SER A 20 -3.86 0.77 -5.81
C SER A 20 -2.69 0.15 -6.56
N VAL A 21 -1.46 0.58 -6.27
CA VAL A 21 -0.26 0.00 -6.88
C VAL A 21 -0.15 -1.48 -6.56
N ILE A 22 -0.32 -1.86 -5.29
CA ILE A 22 -0.26 -3.26 -4.87
C ILE A 22 -1.30 -4.10 -5.63
N THR A 23 -2.54 -3.63 -5.67
CA THR A 23 -3.62 -4.35 -6.34
C THR A 23 -3.34 -4.52 -7.83
N ASN A 24 -2.91 -3.46 -8.50
CA ASN A 24 -2.65 -3.50 -9.94
C ASN A 24 -1.49 -4.43 -10.28
N VAL A 25 -0.44 -4.45 -9.47
CA VAL A 25 0.70 -5.34 -9.70
C VAL A 25 0.32 -6.79 -9.46
N ILE A 26 -0.42 -7.08 -8.39
CA ILE A 26 -0.87 -8.45 -8.07
C ILE A 26 -1.82 -8.96 -9.16
N ASP A 27 -2.72 -8.13 -9.65
CA ASP A 27 -3.70 -8.50 -10.68
C ASP A 27 -3.08 -8.54 -12.08
N ASP A 28 -1.77 -8.26 -12.18
CA ASP A 28 -1.04 -8.26 -13.45
C ASP A 28 -1.66 -7.30 -14.48
N ASN A 29 -1.99 -6.11 -14.02
CA ASN A 29 -2.56 -5.07 -14.87
C ASN A 29 -1.47 -4.57 -15.84
N ASN A 30 -1.68 -4.74 -17.13
CA ASN A 30 -0.68 -4.46 -18.16
C ASN A 30 -0.21 -3.01 -18.18
N GLU A 31 -1.04 -2.06 -17.78
CA GLU A 31 -0.63 -0.67 -17.70
C GLU A 31 0.47 -0.45 -16.68
N PHE A 32 0.51 -1.28 -15.62
CA PHE A 32 1.48 -1.17 -14.54
C PHE A 32 2.63 -2.15 -14.65
N CYS A 33 2.41 -3.32 -15.26
CA CYS A 33 3.31 -4.46 -15.16
C CYS A 33 3.88 -4.94 -16.48
N ASN A 34 3.67 -4.19 -17.55
CA ASN A 34 3.91 -4.64 -18.92
C ASN A 34 5.28 -5.29 -19.12
N ASP A 35 6.34 -4.73 -18.53
CA ASP A 35 7.70 -5.24 -18.71
C ASP A 35 8.33 -5.72 -17.39
N MET A 36 7.52 -5.96 -16.35
CA MET A 36 8.05 -6.35 -15.06
C MET A 36 8.21 -7.86 -14.94
N THR A 37 9.37 -8.28 -14.43
CA THR A 37 9.59 -9.68 -14.05
C THR A 37 8.85 -9.97 -12.72
N THR A 38 8.74 -11.26 -12.38
CA THR A 38 8.15 -11.68 -11.09
C THR A 38 8.91 -11.04 -9.92
N ASP A 39 10.24 -11.03 -9.97
CA ASP A 39 11.06 -10.44 -8.90
C ASP A 39 10.83 -8.94 -8.79
N GLU A 40 10.73 -8.24 -9.92
CA GLU A 40 10.43 -6.81 -9.94
C GLU A 40 9.05 -6.50 -9.37
N LYS A 41 8.05 -7.34 -9.68
CA LYS A 41 6.70 -7.21 -9.13
C LYS A 41 6.73 -7.37 -7.61
N LYS A 42 7.43 -8.38 -7.10
CA LYS A 42 7.55 -8.61 -5.65
C LYS A 42 8.27 -7.45 -4.97
N GLU A 43 9.31 -6.91 -5.58
CA GLU A 43 10.02 -5.75 -5.05
C GLU A 43 9.10 -4.52 -4.98
N ARG A 44 8.35 -4.26 -6.04
CA ARG A 44 7.43 -3.12 -6.09
C ARG A 44 6.34 -3.25 -5.03
N VAL A 45 5.73 -4.41 -4.93
CA VAL A 45 4.71 -4.70 -3.93
C VAL A 45 5.28 -4.56 -2.53
N GLY A 46 6.49 -5.07 -2.30
CA GLY A 46 7.17 -4.97 -1.01
C GLY A 46 7.42 -3.54 -0.57
N ARG A 47 7.85 -2.68 -1.49
CA ARG A 47 8.08 -1.26 -1.17
C ARG A 47 6.78 -0.54 -0.83
N SER A 48 5.74 -0.77 -1.62
CA SER A 48 4.44 -0.14 -1.37
C SER A 48 3.83 -0.63 -0.07
N SER A 49 3.90 -1.94 0.21
CA SER A 49 3.36 -2.49 1.46
C SER A 49 4.17 -2.05 2.68
N GLY A 50 5.50 -1.91 2.53
CA GLY A 50 6.35 -1.41 3.60
C GLY A 50 5.98 0.01 4.02
N TYR A 51 5.70 0.87 3.05
CA TYR A 51 5.26 2.23 3.31
C TYR A 51 3.94 2.25 4.10
N ILE A 52 2.92 1.53 3.61
CA ILE A 52 1.62 1.55 4.27
C ILE A 52 1.65 0.82 5.63
N ALA A 53 2.47 -0.21 5.77
CA ALA A 53 2.65 -0.88 7.06
C ALA A 53 3.27 0.07 8.09
N HIS A 54 4.27 0.85 7.68
CA HIS A 54 4.87 1.86 8.55
C HIS A 54 3.86 2.93 8.94
N MET A 55 3.16 3.48 7.96
CA MET A 55 2.17 4.54 8.20
C MET A 55 1.04 4.06 9.10
N LYS A 56 0.62 2.81 8.95
CA LYS A 56 -0.42 2.22 9.79
C LYS A 56 -0.04 2.17 11.28
N THR A 57 1.25 2.15 11.59
CA THR A 57 1.70 2.12 13.00
C THR A 57 1.44 3.44 13.73
N LEU A 58 1.20 4.52 13.01
CA LEU A 58 0.85 5.80 13.62
C LEU A 58 -0.55 5.70 14.25
N ASP A 59 -0.76 6.42 15.34
CA ASP A 59 -1.97 6.28 16.14
C ASP A 59 -2.94 7.47 16.03
N ASP A 60 -2.71 8.35 15.06
CA ASP A 60 -3.47 9.58 14.91
C ASP A 60 -4.43 9.58 13.72
N TRP A 61 -4.79 8.40 13.19
CA TRP A 61 -5.67 8.28 12.03
C TRP A 61 -7.14 8.65 12.34
N GLY A 62 -7.53 8.61 13.61
CA GLY A 62 -8.89 8.97 14.00
C GLY A 62 -9.93 8.03 13.41
N SER A 63 -10.85 8.59 12.64
CA SER A 63 -11.95 7.83 12.02
C SER A 63 -11.62 7.27 10.64
N GLU A 64 -10.39 7.43 10.15
CA GLU A 64 -10.00 6.90 8.85
C GLU A 64 -10.09 5.37 8.84
N ASP A 65 -10.65 4.83 7.75
CA ASP A 65 -10.85 3.38 7.63
C ASP A 65 -9.54 2.69 7.23
N MET A 66 -9.01 1.88 8.15
CA MET A 66 -7.77 1.12 7.90
C MET A 66 -8.02 -0.26 7.26
N ALA A 67 -9.26 -0.66 7.04
CA ALA A 67 -9.56 -1.97 6.46
C ALA A 67 -8.94 -2.18 5.07
N PRO A 68 -9.02 -1.22 4.13
CA PRO A 68 -8.34 -1.39 2.83
C PRO A 68 -6.83 -1.49 2.97
N ILE A 69 -6.24 -0.76 3.92
CA ILE A 69 -4.80 -0.78 4.16
C ILE A 69 -4.38 -2.15 4.68
N THR A 70 -5.09 -2.67 5.68
CA THR A 70 -4.82 -3.99 6.24
C THR A 70 -4.95 -5.09 5.18
N ALA A 71 -6.00 -5.03 4.37
CA ALA A 71 -6.23 -6.00 3.29
C ALA A 71 -5.09 -5.98 2.27
N ALA A 72 -4.61 -4.79 1.91
CA ALA A 72 -3.51 -4.65 0.95
C ALA A 72 -2.21 -5.21 1.51
N ILE A 73 -1.92 -4.99 2.79
CA ILE A 73 -0.72 -5.54 3.45
C ILE A 73 -0.77 -7.07 3.43
N THR A 74 -1.92 -7.66 3.75
CA THR A 74 -2.10 -9.11 3.72
C THR A 74 -1.90 -9.66 2.30
N ALA A 75 -2.51 -9.04 1.30
CA ALA A 75 -2.38 -9.45 -0.08
C ALA A 75 -0.92 -9.37 -0.55
N ALA A 76 -0.22 -8.30 -0.17
CA ALA A 76 1.20 -8.11 -0.51
C ALA A 76 2.07 -9.19 0.12
N THR A 77 1.84 -9.50 1.39
CA THR A 77 2.58 -10.55 2.11
C THR A 77 2.41 -11.90 1.42
N ASN A 78 1.18 -12.24 1.07
CA ASN A 78 0.88 -13.51 0.39
C ASN A 78 1.51 -13.58 -1.00
N PHE A 79 1.47 -12.46 -1.73
CA PHE A 79 2.06 -12.39 -3.07
C PHE A 79 3.57 -12.59 -3.03
N ILE A 80 4.25 -11.94 -2.10
CA ILE A 80 5.71 -12.01 -1.97
C ILE A 80 6.14 -13.43 -1.54
N ALA A 81 5.35 -14.07 -0.68
CA ALA A 81 5.65 -15.41 -0.18
C ALA A 81 5.36 -16.52 -1.20
N ALA A 82 4.62 -16.22 -2.23
CA ALA A 82 4.22 -17.23 -3.24
C ALA A 82 5.38 -17.71 -4.12
#